data_a6d258f0442a0efd7d1ac3934544f4ad
#
_entry.id   a6d258f0442a0efd7d1ac3934544f4ad
#
_cell.length_a   1.000
_cell.length_b   1.000
_cell.length_c   1.000
_cell.angle_alpha   90.00
_cell.angle_beta   90.00
_cell.angle_gamma   90.00
#
_symmetry.space_group_name_H-M   'P 1'
#
loop_
_entity.id
_entity.type
_entity.pdbx_description
1 polymer ?
#
loop_
_entity_poly.entity_id
_entity_poly.type
_entity_poly.pdbx_seq_one_letter_code
_entity_poly.pdbx_strand_id
1 'polypeptide(L)'
;MTQAANTSSASTLPLRNGGQILVDQIRLHGTKRVFLVPGESYLPCIDALNEHKGAIEPIVCRQESGAGYMAEAYGKLTNEPGVCFVTRGPGATNASIAVHTAYQDSTPMILFIGQVGGDFIEREAFQEIDYRRMFGEMTKWVAQIDDTSRIPEYIARAYQVARSGRPGPVVLALPEDTLWGEAQVTDVKPHPRLATYPGQPQLDELKSLLASAERPFLLVGGSGWTRDAQVALEGFAERFDIPTGVAWRRLECVDAELPQFAGHVGMGMHDALRQQLVESDLVIAVGTRIGEATSEGYSWIQSPVPTQKLVHIYADPEELGRVYQPTLAINTDVNGFALALSTLAPDSAPRWSGITREARAAYLATLEEQPSPGPLSLDKVSLTVDRILDGKGCISVGAGNYALYAHRYVRFRGLGSSLAPTVGSMGYGLPAAISSKLEYPERPAVCYAGDGCFQMNLQELGVALQYRLGVVVLVFNNGMWGTIRAHQENDFPGREIALTFTNPDFAALVTAYGGLGQVVEKDEDFEESFKRALEFADRERLPALIELRYDPDGIAPGKLLSGIREDALTRNAAE
;
A
#
# COMPACT_ATOMS: atom_id res chain seq x y z
N MET A 1 -47.72 22.07 48.37
CA MET A 1 -46.85 21.20 47.61
C MET A 1 -46.33 21.96 46.40
N THR A 2 -45.14 22.55 46.53
CA THR A 2 -44.49 23.40 45.53
C THR A 2 -43.70 22.51 44.61
N GLN A 3 -44.12 22.40 43.34
CA GLN A 3 -43.34 21.76 42.29
C GLN A 3 -42.11 22.64 42.01
N ALA A 4 -40.93 22.12 42.34
CA ALA A 4 -39.68 22.69 41.88
C ALA A 4 -39.52 22.42 40.38
N ALA A 5 -39.57 23.50 39.58
CA ALA A 5 -39.23 23.45 38.17
C ALA A 5 -37.74 23.15 38.02
N ASN A 6 -37.43 21.97 37.51
CA ASN A 6 -36.10 21.58 37.15
C ASN A 6 -35.74 22.24 35.80
N THR A 7 -35.25 23.48 35.82
CA THR A 7 -34.66 24.14 34.66
C THR A 7 -33.28 23.55 34.46
N SER A 8 -33.19 22.44 33.71
CA SER A 8 -31.92 22.08 33.10
C SER A 8 -31.56 23.21 32.13
N SER A 9 -30.52 23.95 32.43
CA SER A 9 -29.91 24.88 31.49
C SER A 9 -29.45 24.05 30.28
N ALA A 10 -30.22 24.04 29.21
CA ALA A 10 -29.76 23.57 27.92
C ALA A 10 -28.57 24.45 27.56
N SER A 11 -27.36 23.92 27.66
CA SER A 11 -26.17 24.60 27.12
C SER A 11 -26.43 24.77 25.63
N THR A 12 -26.58 26.00 25.16
CA THR A 12 -26.67 26.30 23.74
C THR A 12 -25.38 25.85 23.09
N LEU A 13 -25.47 24.96 22.07
CA LEU A 13 -24.32 24.52 21.28
C LEU A 13 -23.63 25.75 20.69
N PRO A 14 -22.28 25.75 20.58
CA PRO A 14 -21.54 26.85 19.97
C PRO A 14 -21.89 26.98 18.49
N LEU A 15 -22.02 28.21 18.02
CA LEU A 15 -22.11 28.51 16.60
C LEU A 15 -20.71 28.38 16.00
N ARG A 16 -20.57 27.53 14.95
CA ARG A 16 -19.27 27.26 14.27
C ARG A 16 -19.48 27.32 12.77
N ASN A 17 -18.46 27.77 12.03
CA ASN A 17 -18.47 27.64 10.58
C ASN A 17 -18.20 26.18 10.15
N GLY A 18 -18.49 25.88 8.88
CA GLY A 18 -18.34 24.52 8.35
C GLY A 18 -16.91 23.98 8.41
N GLY A 19 -15.89 24.85 8.24
CA GLY A 19 -14.49 24.47 8.40
C GLY A 19 -14.16 24.01 9.82
N GLN A 20 -14.62 24.77 10.83
CA GLN A 20 -14.46 24.42 12.26
C GLN A 20 -15.18 23.11 12.59
N ILE A 21 -16.44 22.96 12.12
CA ILE A 21 -17.22 21.72 12.34
C ILE A 21 -16.49 20.52 11.73
N LEU A 22 -15.98 20.65 10.50
CA LEU A 22 -15.29 19.57 9.81
C LEU A 22 -13.99 19.16 10.54
N VAL A 23 -13.16 20.14 10.91
CA VAL A 23 -11.87 19.86 11.58
C VAL A 23 -12.09 19.30 12.98
N ASP A 24 -13.07 19.79 13.73
CA ASP A 24 -13.49 19.19 15.01
C ASP A 24 -13.90 17.73 14.84
N GLN A 25 -14.66 17.41 13.78
CA GLN A 25 -15.11 16.04 13.52
C GLN A 25 -13.95 15.11 13.16
N ILE A 26 -13.03 15.50 12.26
CA ILE A 26 -11.88 14.63 11.92
C ILE A 26 -10.98 14.41 13.14
N ARG A 27 -10.81 15.42 14.00
CA ARG A 27 -10.08 15.30 15.26
C ARG A 27 -10.73 14.30 16.21
N LEU A 28 -12.05 14.38 16.39
CA LEU A 28 -12.80 13.44 17.22
C LEU A 28 -12.71 12.00 16.71
N HIS A 29 -12.60 11.82 15.39
CA HIS A 29 -12.39 10.51 14.76
C HIS A 29 -10.92 10.03 14.79
N GLY A 30 -10.04 10.75 15.49
CA GLY A 30 -8.68 10.31 15.76
C GLY A 30 -7.63 10.68 14.73
N THR A 31 -7.97 11.56 13.76
CA THR A 31 -6.99 12.07 12.80
C THR A 31 -5.89 12.84 13.50
N LYS A 32 -4.65 12.38 13.34
CA LYS A 32 -3.45 13.01 13.90
C LYS A 32 -2.73 13.88 12.88
N ARG A 33 -2.86 13.56 11.60
CA ARG A 33 -2.21 14.25 10.48
C ARG A 33 -3.16 14.41 9.32
N VAL A 34 -2.98 15.51 8.59
CA VAL A 34 -3.63 15.73 7.29
C VAL A 34 -2.55 16.08 6.27
N PHE A 35 -2.63 15.49 5.10
CA PHE A 35 -1.72 15.76 3.99
C PHE A 35 -2.41 16.71 3.02
N LEU A 36 -1.75 17.81 2.63
CA LEU A 36 -2.43 18.83 1.84
C LEU A 36 -1.49 19.63 0.92
N VAL A 37 -2.05 20.07 -0.18
CA VAL A 37 -1.54 21.22 -0.95
C VAL A 37 -2.54 22.34 -0.71
N PRO A 38 -2.14 23.47 -0.08
CA PRO A 38 -3.07 24.53 0.29
C PRO A 38 -3.85 25.07 -0.92
N GLY A 39 -5.14 25.33 -0.72
CA GLY A 39 -6.03 25.88 -1.73
C GLY A 39 -7.06 26.83 -1.15
N GLU A 40 -7.48 27.83 -1.92
CA GLU A 40 -8.44 28.84 -1.49
C GLU A 40 -9.82 28.27 -1.21
N SER A 41 -10.22 27.21 -1.93
CA SER A 41 -11.56 26.63 -1.87
C SER A 41 -11.89 25.91 -0.54
N TYR A 42 -10.92 25.78 0.36
CA TYR A 42 -11.14 25.19 1.70
C TYR A 42 -10.42 25.99 2.80
N LEU A 43 -10.26 27.30 2.62
CA LEU A 43 -9.62 28.20 3.61
C LEU A 43 -10.24 28.07 5.02
N PRO A 44 -11.57 27.91 5.23
CA PRO A 44 -12.12 27.73 6.57
C PRO A 44 -11.58 26.48 7.28
N CYS A 45 -11.26 25.40 6.53
CA CYS A 45 -10.64 24.20 7.10
C CYS A 45 -9.17 24.48 7.48
N ILE A 46 -8.43 25.21 6.65
CA ILE A 46 -7.03 25.58 6.95
C ILE A 46 -6.96 26.46 8.21
N ASP A 47 -7.86 27.42 8.33
CA ASP A 47 -7.95 28.28 9.52
C ASP A 47 -8.30 27.45 10.76
N ALA A 48 -9.28 26.58 10.68
CA ALA A 48 -9.67 25.69 11.77
C ALA A 48 -8.55 24.72 12.22
N LEU A 49 -7.67 24.27 11.30
CA LEU A 49 -6.48 23.48 11.66
C LEU A 49 -5.53 24.26 12.56
N ASN A 50 -5.49 25.62 12.43
CA ASN A 50 -4.68 26.46 13.30
C ASN A 50 -5.19 26.49 14.76
N GLU A 51 -6.49 26.32 14.98
CA GLU A 51 -7.10 26.21 16.32
C GLU A 51 -6.72 24.87 16.99
N HIS A 52 -6.37 23.85 16.21
CA HIS A 52 -6.02 22.51 16.67
C HIS A 52 -4.52 22.18 16.57
N LYS A 53 -3.65 23.20 16.58
CA LYS A 53 -2.18 23.00 16.60
C LYS A 53 -1.78 22.07 17.76
N GLY A 54 -0.98 21.03 17.41
CA GLY A 54 -0.53 20.03 18.36
C GLY A 54 -1.49 18.83 18.54
N ALA A 55 -2.75 18.93 18.07
CA ALA A 55 -3.68 17.80 18.00
C ALA A 55 -3.75 17.18 16.60
N ILE A 56 -3.78 18.03 15.57
CA ILE A 56 -3.69 17.63 14.16
C ILE A 56 -2.48 18.32 13.53
N GLU A 57 -1.60 17.56 12.92
CA GLU A 57 -0.41 18.05 12.22
C GLU A 57 -0.71 18.19 10.72
N PRO A 58 -0.70 19.41 10.14
CA PRO A 58 -0.81 19.60 8.70
C PRO A 58 0.54 19.36 8.03
N ILE A 59 0.59 18.40 7.12
CA ILE A 59 1.78 18.10 6.29
C ILE A 59 1.59 18.78 4.93
N VAL A 60 2.35 19.87 4.71
CA VAL A 60 2.26 20.66 3.48
C VAL A 60 3.12 20.02 2.39
N CYS A 61 2.45 19.38 1.44
CA CYS A 61 3.06 18.69 0.31
C CYS A 61 3.35 19.66 -0.86
N ARG A 62 4.07 19.18 -1.86
CA ARG A 62 4.46 19.97 -3.03
C ARG A 62 3.59 19.70 -4.25
N GLN A 63 2.90 18.54 -4.22
CA GLN A 63 2.02 18.12 -5.29
C GLN A 63 0.94 17.16 -4.73
N GLU A 64 -0.26 17.19 -5.28
CA GLU A 64 -1.42 16.51 -4.71
C GLU A 64 -1.35 14.98 -4.83
N SER A 65 -0.66 14.44 -5.84
CA SER A 65 -0.42 12.99 -5.90
C SER A 65 0.51 12.54 -4.77
N GLY A 66 1.53 13.35 -4.44
CA GLY A 66 2.41 13.12 -3.29
C GLY A 66 1.62 13.15 -1.97
N ALA A 67 0.77 14.16 -1.78
CA ALA A 67 -0.10 14.28 -0.62
C ALA A 67 -1.04 13.07 -0.49
N GLY A 68 -1.68 12.68 -1.59
CA GLY A 68 -2.57 11.52 -1.64
C GLY A 68 -1.85 10.20 -1.37
N TYR A 69 -0.65 9.99 -1.92
CA TYR A 69 0.16 8.79 -1.65
C TYR A 69 0.63 8.74 -0.19
N MET A 70 0.98 9.86 0.43
CA MET A 70 1.30 9.89 1.86
C MET A 70 0.08 9.52 2.70
N ALA A 71 -1.13 10.00 2.35
CA ALA A 71 -2.36 9.64 3.02
C ALA A 71 -2.69 8.14 2.83
N GLU A 72 -2.52 7.61 1.63
CA GLU A 72 -2.71 6.19 1.34
C GLU A 72 -1.73 5.32 2.15
N ALA A 73 -0.45 5.66 2.16
CA ALA A 73 0.57 4.96 2.92
C ALA A 73 0.29 5.01 4.45
N TYR A 74 -0.19 6.14 4.96
CA TYR A 74 -0.67 6.25 6.34
C TYR A 74 -1.80 5.25 6.61
N GLY A 75 -2.76 5.14 5.70
CA GLY A 75 -3.86 4.17 5.80
C GLY A 75 -3.38 2.72 5.86
N LYS A 76 -2.36 2.36 5.07
CA LYS A 76 -1.72 1.03 5.11
C LYS A 76 -1.02 0.75 6.44
N LEU A 77 -0.30 1.75 6.96
CA LEU A 77 0.49 1.59 8.18
C LEU A 77 -0.37 1.49 9.44
N THR A 78 -1.50 2.23 9.48
CA THR A 78 -2.29 2.40 10.70
C THR A 78 -3.63 1.69 10.69
N ASN A 79 -4.11 1.27 9.51
CA ASN A 79 -5.49 0.80 9.28
C ASN A 79 -6.58 1.87 9.59
N GLU A 80 -6.18 3.12 9.81
CA GLU A 80 -7.08 4.26 9.97
C GLU A 80 -7.07 5.12 8.71
N PRO A 81 -8.17 5.81 8.35
CA PRO A 81 -8.21 6.59 7.12
C PRO A 81 -7.14 7.68 7.09
N GLY A 82 -6.27 7.61 6.08
CA GLY A 82 -5.37 8.73 5.77
C GLY A 82 -6.19 9.88 5.18
N VAL A 83 -5.99 11.09 5.70
CA VAL A 83 -6.78 12.27 5.32
C VAL A 83 -5.96 13.18 4.41
N CYS A 84 -6.51 13.48 3.23
CA CYS A 84 -5.90 14.38 2.26
C CYS A 84 -6.87 15.51 1.92
N PHE A 85 -6.35 16.77 1.84
CA PHE A 85 -7.10 17.94 1.37
C PHE A 85 -6.48 18.49 0.10
N VAL A 86 -7.31 18.78 -0.89
CA VAL A 86 -6.89 19.38 -2.16
C VAL A 86 -7.89 20.45 -2.61
N THR A 87 -7.42 21.37 -3.46
CA THR A 87 -8.30 22.33 -4.10
C THR A 87 -9.16 21.67 -5.19
N ARG A 88 -10.02 22.47 -5.83
CA ARG A 88 -10.94 22.11 -6.93
C ARG A 88 -10.25 21.32 -8.06
N GLY A 89 -10.79 21.33 -9.23
CA GLY A 89 -10.43 20.56 -10.42
C GLY A 89 -8.95 20.16 -10.55
N PRO A 90 -7.99 21.10 -10.67
CA PRO A 90 -6.57 20.75 -10.83
C PRO A 90 -6.02 19.93 -9.67
N GLY A 91 -6.35 20.30 -8.41
CA GLY A 91 -5.90 19.54 -7.24
C GLY A 91 -6.55 18.15 -7.16
N ALA A 92 -7.85 18.07 -7.42
CA ALA A 92 -8.56 16.80 -7.45
C ALA A 92 -8.06 15.84 -8.53
N THR A 93 -7.78 16.36 -9.75
CA THR A 93 -7.25 15.55 -10.85
C THR A 93 -5.85 15.02 -10.54
N ASN A 94 -4.98 15.84 -9.96
CA ASN A 94 -3.66 15.40 -9.52
C ASN A 94 -3.72 14.32 -8.42
N ALA A 95 -4.65 14.45 -7.46
CA ALA A 95 -4.82 13.49 -6.36
C ALA A 95 -5.49 12.18 -6.80
N SER A 96 -6.14 12.13 -7.97
CA SER A 96 -6.95 10.99 -8.42
C SER A 96 -6.16 9.67 -8.50
N ILE A 97 -4.89 9.73 -8.84
CA ILE A 97 -4.01 8.55 -8.88
C ILE A 97 -3.89 7.87 -7.50
N ALA A 98 -3.83 8.66 -6.43
CA ALA A 98 -3.76 8.11 -5.07
C ALA A 98 -5.10 7.49 -4.64
N VAL A 99 -6.23 8.07 -5.06
CA VAL A 99 -7.56 7.50 -4.82
C VAL A 99 -7.69 6.15 -5.52
N HIS A 100 -7.28 6.06 -6.79
CA HIS A 100 -7.25 4.79 -7.53
C HIS A 100 -6.34 3.76 -6.85
N THR A 101 -5.16 4.20 -6.38
CA THR A 101 -4.24 3.33 -5.63
C THR A 101 -4.90 2.80 -4.35
N ALA A 102 -5.49 3.67 -3.53
CA ALA A 102 -6.19 3.29 -2.30
C ALA A 102 -7.36 2.31 -2.56
N TYR A 103 -8.10 2.49 -3.68
CA TYR A 103 -9.18 1.60 -4.07
C TYR A 103 -8.67 0.20 -4.43
N GLN A 104 -7.66 0.12 -5.29
CA GLN A 104 -7.08 -1.15 -5.72
C GLN A 104 -6.37 -1.88 -4.56
N ASP A 105 -5.72 -1.14 -3.68
CA ASP A 105 -4.98 -1.67 -2.53
C ASP A 105 -5.89 -1.99 -1.34
N SER A 106 -7.18 -1.62 -1.43
CA SER A 106 -8.12 -1.75 -0.31
C SER A 106 -7.63 -1.03 0.96
N THR A 107 -7.16 0.23 0.78
CA THR A 107 -6.61 1.07 1.83
C THR A 107 -7.62 2.12 2.27
N PRO A 108 -7.89 2.31 3.58
CA PRO A 108 -8.78 3.35 4.04
C PRO A 108 -8.16 4.74 3.82
N MET A 109 -8.89 5.63 3.12
CA MET A 109 -8.47 6.99 2.81
C MET A 109 -9.69 7.90 2.73
N ILE A 110 -9.54 9.17 3.11
CA ILE A 110 -10.56 10.21 2.89
C ILE A 110 -9.90 11.37 2.14
N LEU A 111 -10.42 11.67 0.95
CA LEU A 111 -10.03 12.84 0.18
C LEU A 111 -11.11 13.92 0.30
N PHE A 112 -10.75 15.07 0.84
CA PHE A 112 -11.56 16.28 0.87
C PHE A 112 -11.16 17.19 -0.28
N ILE A 113 -12.14 17.60 -1.08
CA ILE A 113 -11.93 18.46 -2.25
C ILE A 113 -12.75 19.72 -2.06
N GLY A 114 -12.10 20.90 -2.02
CA GLY A 114 -12.82 22.14 -2.10
C GLY A 114 -13.62 22.23 -3.40
N GLN A 115 -14.79 22.84 -3.38
CA GLN A 115 -15.69 22.98 -4.53
C GLN A 115 -16.21 24.41 -4.63
N VAL A 116 -16.64 24.81 -5.81
CA VAL A 116 -17.33 26.09 -6.03
C VAL A 116 -18.58 26.18 -5.16
N GLY A 117 -18.98 27.40 -4.79
CA GLY A 117 -20.22 27.63 -4.05
C GLY A 117 -21.46 27.12 -4.82
N GLY A 118 -22.50 26.75 -4.09
CA GLY A 118 -23.70 26.13 -4.64
C GLY A 118 -24.41 26.97 -5.71
N ASP A 119 -24.30 28.29 -5.65
CA ASP A 119 -24.84 29.24 -6.63
C ASP A 119 -24.06 29.31 -7.94
N PHE A 120 -22.84 28.72 -8.03
CA PHE A 120 -22.03 28.68 -9.22
C PHE A 120 -22.08 27.34 -9.98
N ILE A 121 -22.67 26.32 -9.39
CA ILE A 121 -22.73 24.95 -9.97
C ILE A 121 -23.45 24.96 -11.32
N GLU A 122 -22.96 24.13 -12.26
CA GLU A 122 -23.44 23.96 -13.64
C GLU A 122 -23.31 25.22 -14.51
N ARG A 123 -22.37 26.10 -14.18
CA ARG A 123 -22.04 27.29 -14.98
C ARG A 123 -20.66 27.21 -15.63
N GLU A 124 -20.01 26.05 -15.60
CA GLU A 124 -18.59 25.92 -15.96
C GLU A 124 -17.74 26.92 -15.17
N ALA A 125 -18.02 26.99 -13.85
CA ALA A 125 -17.35 27.88 -12.93
C ALA A 125 -15.86 27.53 -12.81
N PHE A 126 -15.05 28.48 -12.34
CA PHE A 126 -13.59 28.31 -12.27
C PHE A 126 -13.20 27.04 -11.50
N GLN A 127 -12.58 26.07 -12.22
CA GLN A 127 -12.13 24.77 -11.70
C GLN A 127 -13.24 23.82 -11.23
N GLU A 128 -14.48 24.04 -11.64
CA GLU A 128 -15.60 23.16 -11.32
C GLU A 128 -15.45 21.78 -11.97
N ILE A 129 -15.70 20.72 -11.19
CA ILE A 129 -15.88 19.35 -11.69
C ILE A 129 -17.00 18.66 -10.91
N ASP A 130 -17.80 17.84 -11.56
CA ASP A 130 -18.69 16.88 -10.90
C ASP A 130 -17.88 15.68 -10.37
N TYR A 131 -17.53 15.74 -9.09
CA TYR A 131 -16.68 14.70 -8.46
C TYR A 131 -17.40 13.37 -8.29
N ARG A 132 -18.74 13.34 -8.27
CA ARG A 132 -19.49 12.07 -8.25
C ARG A 132 -19.27 11.30 -9.53
N ARG A 133 -19.21 11.98 -10.69
CA ARG A 133 -18.86 11.35 -11.98
C ARG A 133 -17.39 10.99 -12.06
N MET A 134 -16.49 11.88 -11.60
CA MET A 134 -15.05 11.68 -11.72
C MET A 134 -14.57 10.48 -10.88
N PHE A 135 -15.04 10.34 -9.64
CA PHE A 135 -14.53 9.36 -8.68
C PHE A 135 -15.44 8.15 -8.46
N GLY A 136 -16.62 8.09 -9.12
CA GLY A 136 -17.65 7.08 -8.85
C GLY A 136 -17.18 5.64 -8.90
N GLU A 137 -16.32 5.28 -9.86
CA GLU A 137 -15.82 3.92 -10.05
C GLU A 137 -14.59 3.56 -9.20
N MET A 138 -13.89 4.56 -8.65
CA MET A 138 -12.65 4.35 -7.92
C MET A 138 -12.76 4.67 -6.42
N THR A 139 -13.98 4.69 -5.88
CA THR A 139 -14.24 4.97 -4.46
C THR A 139 -15.31 4.05 -3.88
N LYS A 140 -15.29 3.88 -2.58
CA LYS A 140 -16.41 3.24 -1.88
C LYS A 140 -17.61 4.16 -1.75
N TRP A 141 -17.35 5.46 -1.66
CA TRP A 141 -18.39 6.49 -1.58
C TRP A 141 -17.79 7.83 -2.02
N VAL A 142 -18.55 8.51 -2.87
CA VAL A 142 -18.29 9.89 -3.25
C VAL A 142 -19.55 10.71 -3.03
N ALA A 143 -19.41 11.89 -2.40
CA ALA A 143 -20.53 12.78 -2.13
C ALA A 143 -20.10 14.25 -2.10
N GLN A 144 -21.06 15.15 -2.11
CA GLN A 144 -20.89 16.58 -1.87
C GLN A 144 -21.70 16.95 -0.65
N ILE A 145 -21.15 17.79 0.22
CA ILE A 145 -21.81 18.25 1.45
C ILE A 145 -22.41 19.63 1.17
N ASP A 146 -23.71 19.67 0.94
CA ASP A 146 -24.41 20.89 0.53
C ASP A 146 -25.05 21.65 1.72
N ASP A 147 -24.92 21.14 2.95
CA ASP A 147 -25.52 21.72 4.16
C ASP A 147 -24.52 21.66 5.33
N THR A 148 -24.15 22.83 5.83
CA THR A 148 -23.21 23.00 6.94
C THR A 148 -23.63 22.18 8.18
N SER A 149 -24.93 22.12 8.47
CA SER A 149 -25.47 21.42 9.65
C SER A 149 -25.30 19.89 9.55
N ARG A 150 -25.07 19.35 8.35
CA ARG A 150 -24.91 17.92 8.09
C ARG A 150 -23.46 17.46 8.03
N ILE A 151 -22.50 18.36 8.15
CA ILE A 151 -21.06 17.99 8.13
C ILE A 151 -20.75 16.85 9.13
N PRO A 152 -21.19 16.86 10.39
CA PRO A 152 -20.90 15.78 11.33
C PRO A 152 -21.39 14.41 10.87
N GLU A 153 -22.58 14.35 10.25
CA GLU A 153 -23.15 13.11 9.68
C GLU A 153 -22.26 12.55 8.56
N TYR A 154 -21.86 13.40 7.61
CA TYR A 154 -21.04 12.98 6.46
C TYR A 154 -19.66 12.52 6.89
N ILE A 155 -19.02 13.23 7.84
CA ILE A 155 -17.70 12.87 8.33
C ILE A 155 -17.75 11.53 9.07
N ALA A 156 -18.68 11.34 10.00
CA ALA A 156 -18.84 10.08 10.72
C ALA A 156 -19.06 8.89 9.75
N ARG A 157 -19.91 9.10 8.74
CA ARG A 157 -20.14 8.11 7.68
C ARG A 157 -18.88 7.85 6.85
N ALA A 158 -18.10 8.88 6.51
CA ALA A 158 -16.87 8.72 5.72
C ALA A 158 -15.86 7.80 6.42
N TYR A 159 -15.62 8.02 7.72
CA TYR A 159 -14.75 7.15 8.51
C TYR A 159 -15.27 5.72 8.60
N GLN A 160 -16.57 5.55 8.81
CA GLN A 160 -17.18 4.23 8.88
C GLN A 160 -17.08 3.49 7.55
N VAL A 161 -17.41 4.14 6.43
CA VAL A 161 -17.36 3.54 5.10
C VAL A 161 -15.92 3.20 4.70
N ALA A 162 -14.97 4.11 4.95
CA ALA A 162 -13.57 3.87 4.59
C ALA A 162 -12.98 2.61 5.25
N ARG A 163 -13.40 2.27 6.47
CA ARG A 163 -12.86 1.16 7.27
C ARG A 163 -13.66 -0.13 7.22
N SER A 164 -14.95 -0.09 6.85
CA SER A 164 -15.85 -1.25 6.93
C SER A 164 -15.72 -2.19 5.74
N GLY A 165 -15.96 -3.48 5.95
CA GLY A 165 -15.85 -4.51 4.91
C GLY A 165 -14.47 -4.50 4.24
N ARG A 166 -14.42 -4.49 2.91
CA ARG A 166 -13.20 -4.16 2.16
C ARG A 166 -12.88 -2.68 2.39
N PRO A 167 -11.78 -2.31 3.07
CA PRO A 167 -11.40 -0.92 3.23
C PRO A 167 -11.18 -0.22 1.88
N GLY A 168 -11.29 1.11 1.86
CA GLY A 168 -11.06 1.85 0.62
C GLY A 168 -11.34 3.34 0.74
N PRO A 169 -11.11 4.10 -0.35
CA PRO A 169 -11.22 5.54 -0.33
C PRO A 169 -12.66 6.04 -0.32
N VAL A 170 -12.84 7.18 0.35
CA VAL A 170 -14.04 8.03 0.33
C VAL A 170 -13.62 9.41 -0.19
N VAL A 171 -14.45 10.02 -1.04
CA VAL A 171 -14.21 11.37 -1.56
C VAL A 171 -15.39 12.26 -1.18
N LEU A 172 -15.11 13.40 -0.56
CA LEU A 172 -16.11 14.39 -0.17
C LEU A 172 -15.80 15.76 -0.78
N ALA A 173 -16.69 16.27 -1.60
CA ALA A 173 -16.65 17.62 -2.12
C ALA A 173 -17.23 18.61 -1.10
N LEU A 174 -16.57 19.74 -0.94
CA LEU A 174 -16.84 20.75 0.07
C LEU A 174 -17.11 22.11 -0.62
N PRO A 175 -18.37 22.45 -0.93
CA PRO A 175 -18.70 23.77 -1.45
C PRO A 175 -18.27 24.90 -0.51
N GLU A 176 -17.76 25.99 -1.08
CA GLU A 176 -17.25 27.12 -0.30
C GLU A 176 -18.31 27.71 0.64
N ASP A 177 -19.53 27.87 0.16
CA ASP A 177 -20.66 28.37 0.95
C ASP A 177 -21.00 27.44 2.13
N THR A 178 -20.86 26.13 1.97
CA THR A 178 -21.00 25.17 3.07
C THR A 178 -19.89 25.34 4.12
N LEU A 179 -18.66 25.62 3.69
CA LEU A 179 -17.54 25.79 4.62
C LEU A 179 -17.57 27.14 5.36
N TRP A 180 -18.04 28.20 4.70
CA TRP A 180 -18.23 29.51 5.32
C TRP A 180 -19.56 29.61 6.10
N GLY A 181 -20.54 28.79 5.78
CA GLY A 181 -21.82 28.74 6.47
C GLY A 181 -21.66 28.40 7.95
N GLU A 182 -22.55 28.91 8.80
CA GLU A 182 -22.52 28.70 10.25
C GLU A 182 -23.68 27.80 10.70
N ALA A 183 -23.41 26.92 11.67
CA ALA A 183 -24.44 26.07 12.27
C ALA A 183 -24.15 25.75 13.74
N GLN A 184 -25.22 25.50 14.48
CA GLN A 184 -25.16 24.92 15.83
C GLN A 184 -25.43 23.42 15.73
N VAL A 185 -24.39 22.61 15.82
CA VAL A 185 -24.48 21.15 15.61
C VAL A 185 -23.89 20.37 16.76
N THR A 186 -24.43 19.19 16.98
CA THR A 186 -23.85 18.20 17.89
C THR A 186 -22.78 17.39 17.18
N ASP A 187 -21.62 17.25 17.79
CA ASP A 187 -20.55 16.43 17.28
C ASP A 187 -20.89 14.94 17.38
N VAL A 188 -20.58 14.19 16.31
CA VAL A 188 -20.77 12.75 16.24
C VAL A 188 -19.52 12.04 16.74
N LYS A 189 -19.67 11.21 17.76
CA LYS A 189 -18.58 10.39 18.30
C LYS A 189 -18.22 9.24 17.32
N PRO A 190 -16.95 8.83 17.25
CA PRO A 190 -16.56 7.72 16.42
C PRO A 190 -17.27 6.42 16.82
N HIS A 191 -17.74 5.69 15.83
CA HIS A 191 -18.26 4.35 16.03
C HIS A 191 -17.10 3.35 16.10
N PRO A 192 -17.12 2.36 17.01
CA PRO A 192 -16.13 1.28 17.00
C PRO A 192 -16.10 0.56 15.65
N ARG A 193 -14.91 0.11 15.23
CA ARG A 193 -14.79 -0.73 14.04
C ARG A 193 -15.62 -1.99 14.20
N LEU A 194 -16.42 -2.32 13.20
CA LEU A 194 -17.19 -3.55 13.17
C LEU A 194 -16.24 -4.72 12.93
N ALA A 195 -16.25 -5.70 13.83
CA ALA A 195 -15.53 -6.95 13.69
C ALA A 195 -16.51 -8.04 13.26
N THR A 196 -16.09 -8.87 12.32
CA THR A 196 -16.85 -10.04 11.86
C THR A 196 -16.04 -11.30 12.13
N TYR A 197 -16.71 -12.38 12.52
CA TYR A 197 -16.09 -13.65 12.90
C TYR A 197 -16.69 -14.80 12.08
N PRO A 198 -15.91 -15.85 11.77
CA PRO A 198 -16.45 -17.04 11.12
C PRO A 198 -17.41 -17.78 12.07
N GLY A 199 -18.45 -18.39 11.53
CA GLY A 199 -19.32 -19.29 12.29
C GLY A 199 -18.63 -20.64 12.57
N GLN A 200 -19.04 -21.33 13.65
CA GLN A 200 -18.51 -22.64 13.99
C GLN A 200 -18.65 -23.67 12.84
N PRO A 201 -19.78 -23.74 12.10
CA PRO A 201 -19.90 -24.66 10.97
C PRO A 201 -18.82 -24.44 9.88
N GLN A 202 -18.43 -23.18 9.63
CA GLN A 202 -17.39 -22.85 8.65
C GLN A 202 -16.00 -23.29 9.14
N LEU A 203 -15.72 -23.16 10.43
CA LEU A 203 -14.47 -23.65 11.03
C LEU A 203 -14.40 -25.17 11.02
N ASP A 204 -15.51 -25.85 11.28
CA ASP A 204 -15.60 -27.33 11.22
C ASP A 204 -15.39 -27.84 9.79
N GLU A 205 -15.96 -27.17 8.80
CA GLU A 205 -15.75 -27.50 7.38
C GLU A 205 -14.29 -27.24 6.95
N LEU A 206 -13.68 -26.12 7.35
CA LEU A 206 -12.26 -25.85 7.12
C LEU A 206 -11.39 -26.96 7.70
N LYS A 207 -11.67 -27.38 8.94
CA LYS A 207 -10.95 -28.47 9.61
C LYS A 207 -11.11 -29.80 8.84
N SER A 208 -12.29 -30.08 8.33
CA SER A 208 -12.57 -31.26 7.51
C SER A 208 -11.81 -31.24 6.18
N LEU A 209 -11.78 -30.08 5.51
CA LEU A 209 -11.01 -29.89 4.29
C LEU A 209 -9.51 -30.10 4.52
N LEU A 210 -8.96 -29.54 5.59
CA LEU A 210 -7.57 -29.77 6.00
C LEU A 210 -7.29 -31.24 6.32
N ALA A 211 -8.18 -31.91 7.04
CA ALA A 211 -8.01 -33.34 7.37
C ALA A 211 -7.95 -34.25 6.13
N SER A 212 -8.59 -33.85 5.03
CA SER A 212 -8.61 -34.58 3.75
C SER A 212 -7.51 -34.15 2.76
N ALA A 213 -6.82 -33.00 3.01
CA ALA A 213 -5.82 -32.49 2.10
C ALA A 213 -4.52 -33.33 2.12
N GLU A 214 -3.82 -33.32 1.00
CA GLU A 214 -2.48 -33.90 0.85
C GLU A 214 -1.42 -32.84 0.55
N ARG A 215 -1.82 -31.73 -0.11
CA ARG A 215 -0.93 -30.63 -0.54
C ARG A 215 -1.59 -29.26 -0.30
N PRO A 216 -1.92 -28.90 0.97
CA PRO A 216 -2.52 -27.61 1.26
C PRO A 216 -1.52 -26.47 1.08
N PHE A 217 -2.02 -25.28 0.74
CA PHE A 217 -1.25 -24.04 0.66
C PHE A 217 -2.05 -22.90 1.32
N LEU A 218 -1.37 -22.08 2.14
CA LEU A 218 -1.94 -20.89 2.76
C LEU A 218 -1.45 -19.63 2.02
N LEU A 219 -2.37 -18.91 1.39
CA LEU A 219 -2.10 -17.65 0.68
C LEU A 219 -2.64 -16.47 1.49
N VAL A 220 -1.74 -15.60 1.95
CA VAL A 220 -2.06 -14.48 2.84
C VAL A 220 -1.88 -13.15 2.13
N GLY A 221 -2.83 -12.23 2.29
CA GLY A 221 -2.72 -10.90 1.69
C GLY A 221 -3.78 -9.93 2.19
N GLY A 222 -4.05 -8.90 1.39
CA GLY A 222 -5.03 -7.87 1.70
C GLY A 222 -4.58 -6.88 2.76
N SER A 223 -5.53 -6.13 3.30
CA SER A 223 -5.31 -5.02 4.22
C SER A 223 -6.09 -5.20 5.54
N GLY A 224 -5.84 -4.33 6.49
CA GLY A 224 -6.57 -4.32 7.75
C GLY A 224 -6.01 -5.23 8.84
N TRP A 225 -4.86 -5.85 8.63
CA TRP A 225 -4.21 -6.73 9.59
C TRP A 225 -3.79 -6.00 10.87
N THR A 226 -4.01 -6.64 12.03
CA THR A 226 -3.41 -6.28 13.29
C THR A 226 -2.25 -7.24 13.64
N ARG A 227 -1.33 -6.80 14.50
CA ARG A 227 -0.21 -7.68 14.92
C ARG A 227 -0.70 -8.96 15.58
N ASP A 228 -1.72 -8.88 16.43
CA ASP A 228 -2.28 -10.06 17.11
C ASP A 228 -2.88 -11.07 16.10
N ALA A 229 -3.55 -10.57 15.07
CA ALA A 229 -4.10 -11.43 14.01
C ALA A 229 -2.99 -12.05 13.16
N GLN A 230 -1.92 -11.31 12.86
CA GLN A 230 -0.76 -11.84 12.16
C GLN A 230 -0.11 -12.98 12.96
N VAL A 231 0.16 -12.77 14.24
CA VAL A 231 0.74 -13.81 15.13
C VAL A 231 -0.18 -15.03 15.25
N ALA A 232 -1.50 -14.81 15.32
CA ALA A 232 -2.47 -15.91 15.39
C ALA A 232 -2.47 -16.75 14.10
N LEU A 233 -2.37 -16.11 12.93
CA LEU A 233 -2.29 -16.78 11.62
C LEU A 233 -0.96 -17.53 11.46
N GLU A 234 0.17 -16.90 11.81
CA GLU A 234 1.49 -17.54 11.81
C GLU A 234 1.50 -18.78 12.72
N GLY A 235 0.96 -18.67 13.94
CA GLY A 235 0.80 -19.81 14.83
C GLY A 235 -0.13 -20.91 14.31
N PHE A 236 -1.12 -20.58 13.49
CA PHE A 236 -1.92 -21.59 12.77
C PHE A 236 -1.08 -22.29 11.69
N ALA A 237 -0.33 -21.52 10.88
CA ALA A 237 0.56 -22.08 9.87
C ALA A 237 1.61 -23.03 10.48
N GLU A 238 2.17 -22.67 11.64
CA GLU A 238 3.09 -23.53 12.41
C GLU A 238 2.43 -24.81 12.92
N ARG A 239 1.28 -24.70 13.61
CA ARG A 239 0.57 -25.85 14.18
C ARG A 239 0.14 -26.88 13.14
N PHE A 240 -0.28 -26.41 11.98
CA PHE A 240 -0.71 -27.27 10.86
C PHE A 240 0.43 -27.54 9.87
N ASP A 241 1.62 -26.95 10.08
CA ASP A 241 2.80 -27.07 9.21
C ASP A 241 2.45 -26.84 7.72
N ILE A 242 1.72 -25.74 7.41
CA ILE A 242 1.24 -25.43 6.06
C ILE A 242 2.20 -24.49 5.36
N PRO A 243 2.69 -24.81 4.13
CA PRO A 243 3.47 -23.87 3.32
C PRO A 243 2.65 -22.60 3.06
N THR A 244 3.25 -21.45 3.37
CA THR A 244 2.56 -20.16 3.43
C THR A 244 3.23 -19.17 2.50
N GLY A 245 2.47 -18.58 1.58
CA GLY A 245 2.91 -17.51 0.70
C GLY A 245 2.14 -16.22 0.93
N VAL A 246 2.74 -15.10 0.56
CA VAL A 246 2.12 -13.78 0.60
C VAL A 246 1.71 -13.32 -0.78
N ALA A 247 0.54 -12.71 -0.91
CA ALA A 247 0.03 -12.19 -2.16
C ALA A 247 0.87 -11.01 -2.67
N TRP A 248 0.77 -10.72 -3.96
CA TRP A 248 1.46 -9.63 -4.64
C TRP A 248 1.51 -8.34 -3.81
N ARG A 249 2.73 -7.87 -3.52
CA ARG A 249 3.00 -6.61 -2.81
C ARG A 249 2.38 -6.50 -1.41
N ARG A 250 2.15 -7.67 -0.75
CA ARG A 250 1.71 -7.74 0.65
C ARG A 250 2.71 -8.52 1.50
N LEU A 251 4.00 -8.18 1.30
CA LEU A 251 5.14 -8.91 1.84
C LEU A 251 5.20 -8.87 3.36
N GLU A 252 4.62 -7.85 3.97
CA GLU A 252 4.56 -7.63 5.41
C GLU A 252 3.49 -8.46 6.14
N CYS A 253 2.62 -9.18 5.40
CA CYS A 253 1.51 -9.93 6.02
C CYS A 253 1.97 -11.17 6.80
N VAL A 254 3.14 -11.72 6.50
CA VAL A 254 3.74 -12.86 7.20
C VAL A 254 5.23 -12.59 7.39
N ASP A 255 5.77 -13.01 8.54
CA ASP A 255 7.22 -12.92 8.79
C ASP A 255 7.97 -13.89 7.86
N ALA A 256 8.87 -13.36 7.03
CA ALA A 256 9.66 -14.17 6.11
C ALA A 256 10.64 -15.14 6.80
N GLU A 257 10.87 -15.02 8.11
CA GLU A 257 11.64 -15.99 8.89
C GLU A 257 10.80 -17.18 9.38
N LEU A 258 9.46 -17.13 9.24
CA LEU A 258 8.60 -18.26 9.58
C LEU A 258 9.05 -19.52 8.81
N PRO A 259 9.26 -20.68 9.47
CA PRO A 259 9.69 -21.91 8.81
C PRO A 259 8.77 -22.38 7.68
N GLN A 260 7.50 -22.01 7.73
CA GLN A 260 6.48 -22.33 6.73
C GLN A 260 6.46 -21.33 5.56
N PHE A 261 7.22 -20.23 5.64
CA PHE A 261 7.21 -19.22 4.58
C PHE A 261 7.84 -19.75 3.29
N ALA A 262 7.06 -19.71 2.20
CA ALA A 262 7.41 -20.24 0.88
C ALA A 262 7.72 -19.16 -0.18
N GLY A 263 7.53 -17.86 0.16
CA GLY A 263 7.80 -16.74 -0.75
C GLY A 263 6.58 -15.89 -1.09
N HIS A 264 6.77 -14.95 -2.04
CA HIS A 264 5.68 -14.12 -2.55
C HIS A 264 5.03 -14.77 -3.78
N VAL A 265 3.70 -14.71 -3.83
CA VAL A 265 2.85 -15.23 -4.91
C VAL A 265 2.44 -14.08 -5.83
N GLY A 266 2.72 -14.22 -7.12
CA GLY A 266 2.38 -13.24 -8.14
C GLY A 266 3.55 -12.92 -9.06
N MET A 267 3.49 -11.78 -9.74
CA MET A 267 4.49 -11.40 -10.73
C MET A 267 5.91 -11.52 -10.20
N GLY A 268 6.72 -12.36 -10.85
CA GLY A 268 8.11 -12.62 -10.47
C GLY A 268 8.28 -13.65 -9.36
N MET A 269 7.24 -14.44 -9.01
CA MET A 269 7.42 -15.61 -8.14
C MET A 269 8.35 -16.63 -8.79
N HIS A 270 9.02 -17.45 -7.98
CA HIS A 270 9.92 -18.47 -8.48
C HIS A 270 9.16 -19.73 -8.94
N ASP A 271 9.74 -20.45 -9.91
CA ASP A 271 9.06 -21.56 -10.59
C ASP A 271 8.63 -22.70 -9.63
N ALA A 272 9.44 -23.02 -8.62
CA ALA A 272 9.10 -24.06 -7.65
C ALA A 272 7.85 -23.69 -6.82
N LEU A 273 7.68 -22.40 -6.45
CA LEU A 273 6.46 -21.93 -5.77
C LEU A 273 5.25 -21.99 -6.71
N ARG A 274 5.44 -21.58 -7.96
CA ARG A 274 4.40 -21.66 -8.98
C ARG A 274 3.92 -23.10 -9.17
N GLN A 275 4.86 -24.04 -9.30
CA GLN A 275 4.54 -25.46 -9.41
C GLN A 275 3.79 -25.98 -8.18
N GLN A 276 4.22 -25.62 -6.98
CA GLN A 276 3.55 -25.97 -5.74
C GLN A 276 2.11 -25.48 -5.68
N LEU A 277 1.83 -24.24 -6.10
CA LEU A 277 0.48 -23.69 -6.18
C LEU A 277 -0.41 -24.46 -7.17
N VAL A 278 0.13 -24.78 -8.35
CA VAL A 278 -0.60 -25.55 -9.37
C VAL A 278 -0.92 -26.97 -8.88
N GLU A 279 0.01 -27.60 -8.15
CA GLU A 279 -0.14 -28.97 -7.63
C GLU A 279 -0.89 -29.04 -6.30
N SER A 280 -1.23 -27.90 -5.68
CA SER A 280 -2.00 -27.88 -4.44
C SER A 280 -3.39 -28.45 -4.65
N ASP A 281 -3.85 -29.27 -3.71
CA ASP A 281 -5.23 -29.79 -3.68
C ASP A 281 -6.18 -28.93 -2.85
N LEU A 282 -5.62 -28.07 -1.98
CA LEU A 282 -6.34 -27.13 -1.14
C LEU A 282 -5.59 -25.79 -1.06
N VAL A 283 -6.23 -24.72 -1.48
CA VAL A 283 -5.73 -23.35 -1.30
C VAL A 283 -6.61 -22.61 -0.29
N ILE A 284 -6.02 -22.10 0.78
CA ILE A 284 -6.68 -21.27 1.79
C ILE A 284 -6.25 -19.83 1.57
N ALA A 285 -7.09 -19.02 0.96
CA ALA A 285 -6.80 -17.63 0.60
C ALA A 285 -7.40 -16.68 1.65
N VAL A 286 -6.55 -15.99 2.41
CA VAL A 286 -6.95 -15.11 3.51
C VAL A 286 -6.68 -13.66 3.16
N GLY A 287 -7.75 -12.88 3.03
CA GLY A 287 -7.68 -11.43 2.81
C GLY A 287 -7.23 -10.99 1.42
N THR A 288 -6.90 -11.90 0.53
CA THR A 288 -6.51 -11.60 -0.85
C THR A 288 -7.65 -11.85 -1.83
N ARG A 289 -7.73 -11.04 -2.89
CA ARG A 289 -8.70 -11.19 -3.98
C ARG A 289 -8.25 -12.21 -5.04
N ILE A 290 -7.01 -12.68 -4.97
CA ILE A 290 -6.36 -13.50 -6.00
C ILE A 290 -6.51 -12.84 -7.38
N GLY A 291 -6.27 -11.51 -7.44
CA GLY A 291 -6.40 -10.72 -8.66
C GLY A 291 -5.30 -11.04 -9.68
N GLU A 292 -5.35 -10.37 -10.82
CA GLU A 292 -4.46 -10.58 -11.98
C GLU A 292 -2.97 -10.71 -11.59
N ALA A 293 -2.44 -9.73 -10.81
CA ALA A 293 -1.04 -9.73 -10.43
C ALA A 293 -0.64 -10.90 -9.52
N THR A 294 -1.52 -11.30 -8.59
CA THR A 294 -1.30 -12.44 -7.69
C THR A 294 -1.42 -13.77 -8.42
N SER A 295 -2.35 -13.87 -9.38
CA SER A 295 -2.59 -15.09 -10.15
C SER A 295 -1.71 -15.21 -11.41
N GLU A 296 -0.82 -14.24 -11.66
CA GLU A 296 -0.03 -14.13 -12.91
C GLU A 296 -0.90 -14.23 -14.16
N GLY A 297 -1.88 -13.33 -14.25
CA GLY A 297 -2.82 -13.34 -15.38
C GLY A 297 -3.79 -14.51 -15.33
N TYR A 298 -4.24 -14.93 -14.14
CA TYR A 298 -5.18 -16.05 -13.92
C TYR A 298 -4.63 -17.40 -14.40
N SER A 299 -3.31 -17.62 -14.30
CA SER A 299 -2.64 -18.75 -14.96
C SER A 299 -2.38 -19.94 -14.04
N TRP A 300 -2.12 -19.77 -12.74
CA TRP A 300 -1.86 -20.86 -11.81
C TRP A 300 -3.11 -21.41 -11.12
N ILE A 301 -4.21 -20.65 -11.13
CA ILE A 301 -5.51 -21.02 -10.61
C ILE A 301 -6.58 -20.81 -11.68
N GLN A 302 -7.34 -21.85 -11.99
CA GLN A 302 -8.30 -21.82 -13.08
C GLN A 302 -9.56 -21.02 -12.70
N SER A 303 -10.01 -20.15 -13.57
CA SER A 303 -11.29 -19.44 -13.47
C SER A 303 -12.29 -20.02 -14.48
N PRO A 304 -13.61 -20.10 -14.19
CA PRO A 304 -14.24 -19.76 -12.89
C PRO A 304 -14.19 -20.86 -11.84
N VAL A 305 -13.86 -22.11 -12.23
CA VAL A 305 -13.85 -23.27 -11.32
C VAL A 305 -12.42 -23.76 -11.14
N PRO A 306 -11.80 -23.47 -9.97
CA PRO A 306 -10.47 -23.95 -9.66
C PRO A 306 -10.40 -25.50 -9.66
N THR A 307 -9.27 -26.05 -10.08
CA THR A 307 -8.97 -27.48 -9.90
C THR A 307 -8.68 -27.80 -8.42
N GLN A 308 -8.13 -26.83 -7.71
CA GLN A 308 -7.89 -26.88 -6.27
C GLN A 308 -9.21 -26.66 -5.51
N LYS A 309 -9.38 -27.29 -4.36
CA LYS A 309 -10.39 -26.83 -3.39
C LYS A 309 -9.97 -25.45 -2.90
N LEU A 310 -10.84 -24.46 -3.06
CA LEU A 310 -10.57 -23.09 -2.65
C LEU A 310 -11.39 -22.75 -1.40
N VAL A 311 -10.71 -22.45 -0.30
CA VAL A 311 -11.30 -21.76 0.86
C VAL A 311 -10.96 -20.27 0.72
N HIS A 312 -11.98 -19.43 0.51
CA HIS A 312 -11.79 -18.01 0.27
C HIS A 312 -12.36 -17.19 1.42
N ILE A 313 -11.49 -16.50 2.12
CA ILE A 313 -11.81 -15.64 3.26
C ILE A 313 -11.64 -14.19 2.87
N TYR A 314 -12.72 -13.41 2.90
CA TYR A 314 -12.67 -12.00 2.54
C TYR A 314 -13.76 -11.17 3.24
N ALA A 315 -13.45 -9.91 3.55
CA ALA A 315 -14.35 -9.02 4.29
C ALA A 315 -15.52 -8.48 3.47
N ASP A 316 -15.44 -8.54 2.14
CA ASP A 316 -16.48 -8.10 1.22
C ASP A 316 -17.16 -9.31 0.60
N PRO A 317 -18.47 -9.52 0.81
CA PRO A 317 -19.18 -10.65 0.24
C PRO A 317 -19.25 -10.64 -1.30
N GLU A 318 -19.17 -9.45 -1.93
CA GLU A 318 -19.22 -9.32 -3.40
C GLU A 318 -17.94 -9.82 -4.08
N GLU A 319 -16.83 -9.94 -3.35
CA GLU A 319 -15.60 -10.54 -3.88
C GLU A 319 -15.63 -12.06 -3.88
N LEU A 320 -16.38 -12.65 -2.94
CA LEU A 320 -16.49 -14.11 -2.79
C LEU A 320 -17.35 -14.71 -3.94
N GLY A 321 -16.70 -15.44 -4.83
CA GLY A 321 -17.34 -15.99 -6.03
C GLY A 321 -17.32 -15.05 -7.26
N ARG A 322 -16.70 -13.88 -7.17
CA ARG A 322 -16.64 -12.92 -8.29
C ARG A 322 -15.84 -13.46 -9.48
N VAL A 323 -14.70 -14.08 -9.23
CA VAL A 323 -13.82 -14.65 -10.27
C VAL A 323 -13.75 -16.17 -10.15
N TYR A 324 -13.59 -16.66 -8.92
CA TYR A 324 -13.44 -18.10 -8.64
C TYR A 324 -14.60 -18.58 -7.81
N GLN A 325 -15.14 -19.75 -8.16
CA GLN A 325 -16.11 -20.45 -7.33
C GLN A 325 -15.38 -21.12 -6.16
N PRO A 326 -15.54 -20.65 -4.91
CA PRO A 326 -14.88 -21.28 -3.77
C PRO A 326 -15.60 -22.57 -3.37
N THR A 327 -14.84 -23.54 -2.86
CA THR A 327 -15.40 -24.70 -2.16
C THR A 327 -16.03 -24.29 -0.83
N LEU A 328 -15.37 -23.38 -0.11
CA LEU A 328 -15.86 -22.76 1.11
C LEU A 328 -15.61 -21.25 1.08
N ALA A 329 -16.68 -20.48 1.14
CA ALA A 329 -16.61 -19.01 1.25
C ALA A 329 -16.85 -18.57 2.69
N ILE A 330 -15.96 -17.74 3.24
CA ILE A 330 -16.09 -17.22 4.60
C ILE A 330 -16.07 -15.69 4.56
N ASN A 331 -17.21 -15.05 4.74
CA ASN A 331 -17.31 -13.59 4.79
C ASN A 331 -16.96 -13.08 6.19
N THR A 332 -15.73 -12.70 6.39
CA THR A 332 -15.21 -12.16 7.64
C THR A 332 -13.99 -11.29 7.40
N ASP A 333 -13.68 -10.37 8.30
CA ASP A 333 -12.40 -9.66 8.26
C ASP A 333 -11.24 -10.58 8.67
N VAL A 334 -10.05 -10.22 8.22
CA VAL A 334 -8.84 -11.04 8.43
C VAL A 334 -8.51 -11.23 9.91
N ASN A 335 -8.80 -10.24 10.76
CA ASN A 335 -8.49 -10.31 12.20
C ASN A 335 -9.42 -11.30 12.91
N GLY A 336 -10.74 -11.18 12.66
CA GLY A 336 -11.73 -12.09 13.23
C GLY A 336 -11.49 -13.53 12.81
N PHE A 337 -11.12 -13.76 11.53
CA PHE A 337 -10.75 -15.08 11.04
C PHE A 337 -9.47 -15.61 11.71
N ALA A 338 -8.37 -14.84 11.67
CA ALA A 338 -7.09 -15.27 12.20
C ALA A 338 -7.15 -15.58 13.71
N LEU A 339 -7.87 -14.77 14.49
CA LEU A 339 -8.07 -15.03 15.91
C LEU A 339 -8.90 -16.30 16.15
N ALA A 340 -9.91 -16.59 15.33
CA ALA A 340 -10.68 -17.81 15.42
C ALA A 340 -9.84 -19.07 15.13
N LEU A 341 -8.85 -18.99 14.24
CA LEU A 341 -7.92 -20.08 13.95
C LEU A 341 -7.09 -20.51 15.15
N SER A 342 -6.93 -19.66 16.17
CA SER A 342 -6.19 -20.01 17.40
C SER A 342 -6.78 -21.19 18.16
N THR A 343 -8.07 -21.46 17.96
CA THR A 343 -8.80 -22.58 18.57
C THR A 343 -8.64 -23.89 17.81
N LEU A 344 -8.14 -23.86 16.59
CA LEU A 344 -7.99 -25.05 15.74
C LEU A 344 -6.65 -25.75 16.00
N ALA A 345 -6.72 -27.06 16.09
CA ALA A 345 -5.54 -27.94 16.15
C ALA A 345 -5.74 -29.13 15.20
N PRO A 346 -4.65 -29.65 14.62
CA PRO A 346 -4.73 -30.85 13.79
C PRO A 346 -5.05 -32.09 14.67
N ASP A 347 -5.87 -33.00 14.13
CA ASP A 347 -6.21 -34.25 14.84
C ASP A 347 -5.09 -35.31 14.76
N SER A 348 -4.14 -35.12 13.85
CA SER A 348 -2.97 -35.98 13.63
C SER A 348 -1.80 -35.18 13.06
N ALA A 349 -0.61 -35.72 13.04
CA ALA A 349 0.54 -35.10 12.41
C ALA A 349 0.25 -34.81 10.92
N PRO A 350 0.61 -33.60 10.41
CA PRO A 350 0.41 -33.24 9.02
C PRO A 350 1.15 -34.16 8.07
N ARG A 351 0.44 -34.65 7.02
CA ARG A 351 1.02 -35.54 6.01
C ARG A 351 1.96 -34.84 5.03
N TRP A 352 1.88 -33.51 4.96
CA TRP A 352 2.58 -32.66 4.00
C TRP A 352 3.83 -31.96 4.54
N SER A 353 4.33 -32.31 5.73
CA SER A 353 5.52 -31.69 6.33
C SER A 353 6.78 -31.78 5.46
N GLY A 354 6.88 -32.79 4.58
CA GLY A 354 7.92 -32.86 3.55
C GLY A 354 7.83 -31.72 2.56
N ILE A 355 6.63 -31.45 2.07
CA ILE A 355 6.33 -30.39 1.08
C ILE A 355 6.63 -29.01 1.67
N THR A 356 6.29 -28.76 2.94
CA THR A 356 6.60 -27.49 3.62
C THR A 356 8.10 -27.24 3.71
N ARG A 357 8.88 -28.26 4.08
CA ARG A 357 10.36 -28.17 4.08
C ARG A 357 10.94 -27.91 2.70
N GLU A 358 10.43 -28.59 1.67
CA GLU A 358 10.84 -28.37 0.28
C GLU A 358 10.51 -26.96 -0.19
N ALA A 359 9.31 -26.44 0.12
CA ALA A 359 8.91 -25.07 -0.20
C ALA A 359 9.81 -24.04 0.47
N ARG A 360 10.12 -24.22 1.77
CA ARG A 360 11.05 -23.37 2.49
C ARG A 360 12.45 -23.41 1.90
N ALA A 361 12.96 -24.59 1.58
CA ALA A 361 14.28 -24.76 0.95
C ALA A 361 14.33 -24.09 -0.43
N ALA A 362 13.28 -24.23 -1.23
CA ALA A 362 13.18 -23.56 -2.53
C ALA A 362 13.16 -22.03 -2.39
N TYR A 363 12.42 -21.49 -1.41
CA TYR A 363 12.45 -20.05 -1.10
C TYR A 363 13.86 -19.58 -0.70
N LEU A 364 14.53 -20.29 0.22
CA LEU A 364 15.87 -19.92 0.67
C LEU A 364 16.88 -19.95 -0.47
N ALA A 365 16.77 -20.89 -1.41
CA ALA A 365 17.61 -20.94 -2.60
C ALA A 365 17.41 -19.71 -3.52
N THR A 366 16.24 -19.03 -3.49
CA THR A 366 16.03 -17.81 -4.27
C THR A 366 16.78 -16.60 -3.71
N LEU A 367 17.25 -16.67 -2.46
CA LEU A 367 18.07 -15.63 -1.83
C LEU A 367 19.55 -15.71 -2.23
N GLU A 368 19.95 -16.75 -2.97
CA GLU A 368 21.29 -16.85 -3.52
C GLU A 368 21.48 -15.83 -4.65
N GLU A 369 22.64 -15.17 -4.62
CA GLU A 369 23.03 -14.21 -5.65
C GLU A 369 23.05 -14.85 -7.05
N GLN A 370 22.49 -14.15 -8.03
CA GLN A 370 22.50 -14.56 -9.44
C GLN A 370 23.58 -13.80 -10.21
N PRO A 371 24.11 -14.35 -11.31
CA PRO A 371 24.99 -13.61 -12.19
C PRO A 371 24.34 -12.31 -12.66
N SER A 372 25.04 -11.18 -12.47
CA SER A 372 24.58 -9.85 -12.86
C SER A 372 25.53 -9.25 -13.89
N PRO A 373 25.05 -8.53 -14.91
CA PRO A 373 25.90 -7.80 -15.83
C PRO A 373 26.50 -6.57 -15.13
N GLY A 374 27.70 -6.19 -15.55
CA GLY A 374 28.37 -4.99 -15.05
C GLY A 374 28.95 -5.13 -13.62
N PRO A 375 29.55 -4.04 -13.11
CA PRO A 375 30.28 -4.06 -11.84
C PRO A 375 29.39 -3.85 -10.60
N LEU A 376 28.12 -3.48 -10.76
CA LEU A 376 27.13 -3.31 -9.68
C LEU A 376 25.98 -4.31 -9.82
N SER A 377 25.91 -5.23 -8.86
CA SER A 377 24.83 -6.23 -8.75
C SER A 377 23.70 -5.72 -7.86
N LEU A 378 22.51 -5.63 -8.42
CA LEU A 378 21.32 -5.22 -7.66
C LEU A 378 20.85 -6.30 -6.65
N ASP A 379 21.24 -7.56 -6.86
CA ASP A 379 21.07 -8.66 -5.91
C ASP A 379 21.88 -8.36 -4.64
N LYS A 380 23.17 -8.07 -4.79
CA LYS A 380 24.05 -7.69 -3.67
C LYS A 380 23.59 -6.44 -2.96
N VAL A 381 23.12 -5.45 -3.72
CA VAL A 381 22.50 -4.24 -3.14
C VAL A 381 21.36 -4.63 -2.20
N SER A 382 20.42 -5.44 -2.66
CA SER A 382 19.23 -5.80 -1.87
C SER A 382 19.54 -6.76 -0.72
N LEU A 383 20.46 -7.70 -0.90
CA LEU A 383 20.97 -8.56 0.18
C LEU A 383 21.71 -7.76 1.26
N THR A 384 22.45 -6.72 0.87
CA THR A 384 23.13 -5.83 1.81
C THR A 384 22.12 -4.97 2.59
N VAL A 385 21.08 -4.48 1.92
CA VAL A 385 19.97 -3.76 2.59
C VAL A 385 19.27 -4.67 3.60
N ASP A 386 18.93 -5.91 3.23
CA ASP A 386 18.31 -6.90 4.13
C ASP A 386 19.18 -7.15 5.37
N ARG A 387 20.47 -7.42 5.16
CA ARG A 387 21.41 -7.70 6.24
C ARG A 387 21.61 -6.52 7.19
N ILE A 388 21.70 -5.31 6.67
CA ILE A 388 21.93 -4.10 7.50
C ILE A 388 20.66 -3.70 8.24
N LEU A 389 19.51 -3.72 7.59
CA LEU A 389 18.23 -3.36 8.24
C LEU A 389 17.75 -4.42 9.22
N ASP A 390 18.07 -5.69 9.00
CA ASP A 390 17.71 -6.82 9.87
C ASP A 390 16.22 -6.79 10.29
N GLY A 391 15.34 -6.54 9.32
CA GLY A 391 13.89 -6.44 9.53
C GLY A 391 13.39 -5.21 10.31
N LYS A 392 14.28 -4.31 10.72
CA LYS A 392 13.92 -3.13 11.54
C LYS A 392 13.46 -1.92 10.71
N GLY A 393 13.68 -1.94 9.39
CA GLY A 393 13.31 -0.86 8.49
C GLY A 393 11.89 -0.99 7.91
N CYS A 394 11.42 0.09 7.29
CA CYS A 394 10.32 0.08 6.34
C CYS A 394 10.88 0.33 4.94
N ILE A 395 10.60 -0.58 4.01
CA ILE A 395 10.98 -0.41 2.61
C ILE A 395 9.74 -0.04 1.80
N SER A 396 9.79 1.10 1.13
CA SER A 396 8.78 1.50 0.18
C SER A 396 9.27 1.29 -1.26
N VAL A 397 8.38 0.86 -2.14
CA VAL A 397 8.70 0.69 -3.56
C VAL A 397 7.67 1.40 -4.43
N GLY A 398 8.10 1.89 -5.59
CA GLY A 398 7.18 2.35 -6.64
C GLY A 398 6.83 1.21 -7.61
N ALA A 399 6.72 1.54 -8.91
CA ALA A 399 6.43 0.57 -9.97
C ALA A 399 7.59 0.46 -10.95
N GLY A 400 8.02 -0.77 -11.21
CA GLY A 400 9.10 -1.13 -12.13
C GLY A 400 9.80 -2.41 -11.69
N ASN A 401 10.58 -2.99 -12.59
CA ASN A 401 11.27 -4.27 -12.34
C ASN A 401 12.29 -4.19 -11.20
N TYR A 402 12.84 -3.01 -10.92
CA TYR A 402 13.72 -2.79 -9.77
C TYR A 402 13.08 -3.20 -8.42
N ALA A 403 11.75 -3.11 -8.30
CA ALA A 403 11.05 -3.54 -7.10
C ALA A 403 11.14 -5.04 -6.85
N LEU A 404 11.35 -5.85 -7.90
CA LEU A 404 11.49 -7.30 -7.78
C LEU A 404 12.75 -7.70 -6.99
N TYR A 405 13.79 -6.86 -7.00
CA TYR A 405 14.98 -7.10 -6.19
C TYR A 405 14.67 -6.99 -4.69
N ALA A 406 13.88 -5.98 -4.27
CA ALA A 406 13.40 -5.90 -2.90
C ALA A 406 12.46 -7.07 -2.56
N HIS A 407 11.53 -7.43 -3.46
CA HIS A 407 10.58 -8.52 -3.22
C HIS A 407 11.25 -9.88 -3.08
N ARG A 408 12.37 -10.12 -3.75
CA ARG A 408 13.10 -11.39 -3.70
C ARG A 408 14.10 -11.44 -2.56
N TYR A 409 14.93 -10.42 -2.41
CA TYR A 409 16.12 -10.49 -1.56
C TYR A 409 15.96 -9.86 -0.18
N VAL A 410 14.86 -9.12 0.06
CA VAL A 410 14.59 -8.57 1.39
C VAL A 410 13.59 -9.45 2.14
N ARG A 411 13.95 -9.86 3.36
CA ARG A 411 13.09 -10.61 4.25
C ARG A 411 12.28 -9.65 5.10
N PHE A 412 11.03 -9.43 4.71
CA PHE A 412 10.11 -8.59 5.46
C PHE A 412 9.63 -9.29 6.73
N ARG A 413 9.66 -8.60 7.87
CA ARG A 413 9.39 -9.20 9.18
C ARG A 413 8.15 -8.60 9.84
N GLY A 414 7.03 -8.68 9.15
CA GLY A 414 5.73 -8.29 9.67
C GLY A 414 5.31 -6.87 9.33
N LEU A 415 4.18 -6.48 9.89
CA LEU A 415 3.46 -5.26 9.55
C LEU A 415 4.32 -4.00 9.68
N GLY A 416 4.17 -3.09 8.71
CA GLY A 416 4.90 -1.84 8.63
C GLY A 416 6.34 -1.98 8.12
N SER A 417 6.79 -3.17 7.67
CA SER A 417 8.11 -3.36 7.05
C SER A 417 8.10 -3.09 5.54
N SER A 418 6.93 -3.14 4.89
CA SER A 418 6.76 -2.93 3.44
C SER A 418 5.65 -1.94 3.13
N LEU A 419 5.88 -1.08 2.13
CA LEU A 419 4.89 -0.21 1.51
C LEU A 419 5.01 -0.30 -0.01
N ALA A 420 4.02 -0.88 -0.67
CA ALA A 420 4.02 -1.07 -2.11
C ALA A 420 2.61 -0.85 -2.68
N PRO A 421 2.47 -0.20 -3.84
CA PRO A 421 1.17 -0.04 -4.49
C PRO A 421 0.86 -1.29 -5.32
N THR A 422 -0.15 -2.09 -4.95
CA THR A 422 -0.51 -3.32 -5.68
C THR A 422 -0.94 -3.03 -7.12
N VAL A 423 -1.51 -1.84 -7.36
CA VAL A 423 -1.90 -1.35 -8.69
C VAL A 423 -0.71 -0.97 -9.59
N GLY A 424 0.51 -0.94 -9.05
CA GLY A 424 1.68 -0.56 -9.84
C GLY A 424 1.78 0.94 -10.15
N SER A 425 1.35 1.82 -9.23
CA SER A 425 1.49 3.26 -9.39
C SER A 425 2.94 3.71 -9.31
N MET A 426 3.40 4.42 -10.33
CA MET A 426 4.70 5.08 -10.32
C MET A 426 4.68 6.34 -9.43
N GLY A 427 5.85 6.74 -8.92
CA GLY A 427 5.98 7.91 -8.04
C GLY A 427 5.58 7.68 -6.57
N TYR A 428 5.12 6.47 -6.22
CA TYR A 428 4.63 6.14 -4.87
C TYR A 428 5.73 6.07 -3.81
N GLY A 429 6.92 5.57 -4.17
CA GLY A 429 7.95 5.14 -3.21
C GLY A 429 8.39 6.23 -2.22
N LEU A 430 8.78 7.42 -2.71
CA LEU A 430 9.24 8.53 -1.85
C LEU A 430 8.14 9.07 -0.91
N PRO A 431 6.92 9.40 -1.40
CA PRO A 431 5.82 9.78 -0.51
C PRO A 431 5.52 8.73 0.58
N ALA A 432 5.55 7.45 0.23
CA ALA A 432 5.32 6.36 1.19
C ALA A 432 6.43 6.26 2.24
N ALA A 433 7.72 6.43 1.85
CA ALA A 433 8.84 6.49 2.79
C ALA A 433 8.69 7.67 3.77
N ILE A 434 8.29 8.83 3.26
CA ILE A 434 8.02 10.03 4.07
C ILE A 434 6.91 9.75 5.09
N SER A 435 5.79 9.18 4.63
CA SER A 435 4.67 8.80 5.51
C SER A 435 5.09 7.79 6.59
N SER A 436 5.91 6.80 6.21
CA SER A 436 6.47 5.83 7.17
C SER A 436 7.34 6.50 8.23
N LYS A 437 8.18 7.45 7.82
CA LYS A 437 9.07 8.18 8.75
C LYS A 437 8.30 9.13 9.67
N LEU A 438 7.18 9.69 9.20
CA LEU A 438 6.27 10.49 10.03
C LEU A 438 5.57 9.62 11.10
N GLU A 439 5.18 8.39 10.75
CA GLU A 439 4.46 7.50 11.68
C GLU A 439 5.41 6.77 12.64
N TYR A 440 6.58 6.37 12.14
CA TYR A 440 7.61 5.65 12.92
C TYR A 440 8.96 6.38 12.87
N PRO A 441 9.11 7.50 13.61
CA PRO A 441 10.30 8.36 13.53
C PRO A 441 11.63 7.66 13.80
N GLU A 442 11.62 6.61 14.63
CA GLU A 442 12.84 5.86 15.02
C GLU A 442 13.18 4.73 14.03
N ARG A 443 12.24 4.36 13.13
CA ARG A 443 12.46 3.28 12.17
C ARG A 443 13.16 3.82 10.91
N PRO A 444 14.20 3.16 10.41
CA PRO A 444 14.75 3.48 9.10
C PRO A 444 13.68 3.36 8.01
N ALA A 445 13.57 4.37 7.16
CA ALA A 445 12.68 4.38 5.99
C ALA A 445 13.53 4.41 4.72
N VAL A 446 13.44 3.36 3.90
CA VAL A 446 14.22 3.20 2.68
C VAL A 446 13.28 3.12 1.48
N CYS A 447 13.47 4.03 0.52
CA CYS A 447 12.71 4.06 -0.73
C CYS A 447 13.51 3.41 -1.86
N TYR A 448 12.94 2.39 -2.50
CA TYR A 448 13.40 1.86 -3.78
C TYR A 448 12.64 2.56 -4.90
N ALA A 449 13.34 3.27 -5.77
CA ALA A 449 12.73 3.99 -6.88
C ALA A 449 13.56 3.83 -8.16
N GLY A 450 12.94 3.48 -9.28
CA GLY A 450 13.57 3.64 -10.59
C GLY A 450 13.73 5.12 -10.92
N ASP A 451 14.70 5.45 -11.74
CA ASP A 451 15.02 6.83 -12.12
C ASP A 451 13.80 7.61 -12.67
N GLY A 452 13.03 7.03 -13.60
CA GLY A 452 11.81 7.63 -14.09
C GLY A 452 10.68 7.67 -13.05
N CYS A 453 10.57 6.63 -12.21
CA CYS A 453 9.58 6.57 -11.15
C CYS A 453 9.85 7.64 -10.06
N PHE A 454 11.10 7.85 -9.69
CA PHE A 454 11.52 8.85 -8.72
C PHE A 454 11.16 10.28 -9.18
N GLN A 455 11.38 10.58 -10.46
CA GLN A 455 11.11 11.91 -11.02
C GLN A 455 9.63 12.34 -10.97
N MET A 456 8.68 11.41 -10.79
CA MET A 456 7.26 11.76 -10.73
C MET A 456 6.85 12.47 -9.45
N ASN A 457 7.56 12.23 -8.33
CA ASN A 457 7.27 12.86 -7.03
C ASN A 457 8.55 13.28 -6.26
N LEU A 458 9.65 13.53 -6.97
CA LEU A 458 10.92 13.91 -6.36
C LEU A 458 10.82 15.24 -5.56
N GLN A 459 9.90 16.12 -5.92
CA GLN A 459 9.67 17.40 -5.22
C GLN A 459 9.24 17.20 -3.77
N GLU A 460 8.76 16.02 -3.39
CA GLU A 460 8.44 15.67 -2.00
C GLU A 460 9.70 15.54 -1.11
N LEU A 461 10.91 15.58 -1.67
CA LEU A 461 12.14 15.85 -0.91
C LEU A 461 12.01 17.15 -0.10
N GLY A 462 11.26 18.14 -0.61
CA GLY A 462 10.94 19.37 0.11
C GLY A 462 10.09 19.13 1.37
N VAL A 463 9.26 18.09 1.41
CA VAL A 463 8.55 17.67 2.63
C VAL A 463 9.54 17.05 3.61
N ALA A 464 10.37 16.13 3.15
CA ALA A 464 11.40 15.52 4.00
C ALA A 464 12.34 16.57 4.63
N LEU A 465 12.72 17.58 3.86
CA LEU A 465 13.50 18.73 4.36
C LEU A 465 12.72 19.53 5.42
N GLN A 466 11.50 19.94 5.10
CA GLN A 466 10.69 20.83 5.94
C GLN A 466 10.37 20.21 7.31
N TYR A 467 10.03 18.93 7.33
CA TYR A 467 9.64 18.22 8.55
C TYR A 467 10.79 17.41 9.18
N ARG A 468 12.02 17.59 8.67
CA ARG A 468 13.24 16.94 9.17
C ARG A 468 13.08 15.42 9.25
N LEU A 469 12.79 14.81 8.11
CA LEU A 469 12.54 13.39 7.98
C LEU A 469 13.72 12.71 7.28
N GLY A 470 14.49 11.95 8.03
CA GLY A 470 15.62 11.19 7.52
C GLY A 470 15.15 9.94 6.75
N VAL A 471 14.88 10.11 5.46
CA VAL A 471 14.57 9.01 4.53
C VAL A 471 15.80 8.69 3.67
N VAL A 472 16.03 7.41 3.37
CA VAL A 472 17.08 6.99 2.45
C VAL A 472 16.44 6.58 1.13
N VAL A 473 16.89 7.17 0.02
CA VAL A 473 16.37 6.85 -1.32
C VAL A 473 17.45 6.13 -2.12
N LEU A 474 17.13 4.95 -2.61
CA LEU A 474 17.94 4.21 -3.57
C LEU A 474 17.32 4.42 -4.96
N VAL A 475 18.01 5.18 -5.82
CA VAL A 475 17.56 5.43 -7.19
C VAL A 475 18.25 4.45 -8.14
N PHE A 476 17.48 3.54 -8.68
CA PHE A 476 17.90 2.55 -9.67
C PHE A 476 17.93 3.19 -11.05
N ASN A 477 19.13 3.68 -11.45
CA ASN A 477 19.31 4.44 -12.68
C ASN A 477 19.86 3.56 -13.81
N ASN A 478 19.01 3.28 -14.81
CA ASN A 478 19.38 2.66 -16.06
C ASN A 478 19.07 3.51 -17.31
N GLY A 479 18.60 4.75 -17.13
CA GLY A 479 18.31 5.70 -18.22
C GLY A 479 17.13 5.30 -19.10
N MET A 480 16.23 4.42 -18.63
CA MET A 480 15.11 3.94 -19.46
C MET A 480 13.89 3.49 -18.66
N TRP A 481 12.75 3.39 -19.35
CA TRP A 481 11.56 2.68 -18.88
C TRP A 481 11.76 1.16 -18.97
N GLY A 482 12.60 0.60 -18.07
CA GLY A 482 13.12 -0.75 -18.16
C GLY A 482 12.04 -1.85 -18.26
N THR A 483 10.94 -1.75 -17.52
CA THR A 483 9.82 -2.71 -17.61
C THR A 483 9.21 -2.73 -19.00
N ILE A 484 8.95 -1.56 -19.59
CA ILE A 484 8.38 -1.46 -20.94
C ILE A 484 9.40 -1.92 -21.99
N ARG A 485 10.69 -1.66 -21.73
CA ARG A 485 11.77 -2.18 -22.58
C ARG A 485 11.75 -3.72 -22.62
N ALA A 486 11.60 -4.37 -21.48
CA ALA A 486 11.49 -5.83 -21.43
C ALA A 486 10.30 -6.37 -22.23
N HIS A 487 9.14 -5.72 -22.13
CA HIS A 487 7.97 -6.07 -22.95
C HIS A 487 8.22 -5.86 -24.44
N GLN A 488 8.85 -4.73 -24.85
CA GLN A 488 9.18 -4.52 -26.26
C GLN A 488 10.15 -5.58 -26.80
N GLU A 489 11.16 -5.98 -26.03
CA GLU A 489 12.07 -7.02 -26.46
C GLU A 489 11.41 -8.40 -26.57
N ASN A 490 10.42 -8.68 -25.71
CA ASN A 490 9.65 -9.92 -25.78
C ASN A 490 8.72 -9.99 -26.99
N ASP A 491 8.01 -8.87 -27.29
CA ASP A 491 6.94 -8.86 -28.30
C ASP A 491 7.43 -8.33 -29.67
N PHE A 492 8.40 -7.43 -29.66
CA PHE A 492 8.96 -6.76 -30.83
C PHE A 492 10.50 -6.67 -30.75
N PRO A 493 11.21 -7.80 -30.74
CA PRO A 493 12.66 -7.85 -30.45
C PRO A 493 13.47 -6.95 -31.39
N GLY A 494 14.36 -6.15 -30.80
CA GLY A 494 15.24 -5.23 -31.54
C GLY A 494 14.57 -3.99 -32.11
N ARG A 495 13.31 -3.70 -31.75
CA ARG A 495 12.54 -2.53 -32.26
C ARG A 495 12.28 -1.49 -31.17
N GLU A 496 13.36 -1.05 -30.52
CA GLU A 496 13.28 -0.05 -29.45
C GLU A 496 12.82 1.31 -29.93
N ILE A 497 11.84 1.90 -29.22
CA ILE A 497 11.38 3.27 -29.47
C ILE A 497 10.78 3.87 -28.19
N ALA A 498 11.01 5.17 -27.95
CA ALA A 498 10.38 5.99 -26.89
C ALA A 498 10.62 5.52 -25.45
N LEU A 499 11.74 4.87 -25.18
CA LEU A 499 12.03 4.24 -23.87
C LEU A 499 13.19 4.86 -23.11
N THR A 500 14.14 5.48 -23.81
CA THR A 500 15.33 6.08 -23.21
C THR A 500 15.13 7.55 -22.91
N PHE A 501 15.77 8.03 -21.84
CA PHE A 501 15.75 9.44 -21.46
C PHE A 501 17.05 9.80 -20.71
N THR A 502 17.36 11.11 -20.67
CA THR A 502 18.51 11.63 -19.93
C THR A 502 18.08 12.03 -18.53
N ASN A 503 18.77 11.51 -17.53
CA ASN A 503 18.54 11.83 -16.14
C ASN A 503 19.31 13.07 -15.69
N PRO A 504 18.82 13.83 -14.69
CA PRO A 504 19.61 14.80 -13.97
C PRO A 504 20.67 14.10 -13.10
N ASP A 505 21.63 14.85 -12.56
CA ASP A 505 22.47 14.38 -11.47
C ASP A 505 21.64 14.33 -10.17
N PHE A 506 21.19 13.13 -9.80
CA PHE A 506 20.34 12.92 -8.62
C PHE A 506 21.08 13.20 -7.32
N ALA A 507 22.39 12.94 -7.25
CA ALA A 507 23.20 13.23 -6.08
C ALA A 507 23.33 14.75 -5.85
N ALA A 508 23.58 15.52 -6.91
CA ALA A 508 23.59 16.97 -6.84
C ALA A 508 22.19 17.54 -6.49
N LEU A 509 21.13 16.93 -7.03
CA LEU A 509 19.76 17.35 -6.78
C LEU A 509 19.39 17.23 -5.28
N VAL A 510 19.62 16.07 -4.64
CA VAL A 510 19.32 15.91 -3.21
C VAL A 510 20.20 16.81 -2.34
N THR A 511 21.43 17.09 -2.76
CA THR A 511 22.33 18.02 -2.08
C THR A 511 21.77 19.46 -2.12
N ALA A 512 21.12 19.84 -3.22
CA ALA A 512 20.43 21.14 -3.32
C ALA A 512 19.23 21.25 -2.35
N TYR A 513 18.62 20.13 -1.97
CA TYR A 513 17.63 20.05 -0.88
C TYR A 513 18.27 19.96 0.52
N GLY A 514 19.59 20.10 0.65
CA GLY A 514 20.29 20.01 1.93
C GLY A 514 20.55 18.59 2.43
N GLY A 515 20.28 17.58 1.62
CA GLY A 515 20.50 16.17 1.91
C GLY A 515 21.90 15.67 1.55
N LEU A 516 22.12 14.37 1.73
CA LEU A 516 23.35 13.67 1.32
C LEU A 516 23.12 12.97 -0.02
N GLY A 517 23.88 13.35 -1.06
CA GLY A 517 23.89 12.69 -2.35
C GLY A 517 25.15 11.82 -2.54
N GLN A 518 24.96 10.62 -3.03
CA GLN A 518 26.05 9.67 -3.34
C GLN A 518 25.74 8.95 -4.67
N VAL A 519 26.79 8.54 -5.39
CA VAL A 519 26.70 7.72 -6.60
C VAL A 519 27.45 6.43 -6.34
N VAL A 520 26.88 5.30 -6.68
CA VAL A 520 27.49 3.97 -6.58
C VAL A 520 27.39 3.27 -7.93
N GLU A 521 28.54 2.80 -8.42
CA GLU A 521 28.70 2.14 -9.70
C GLU A 521 29.33 0.73 -9.56
N LYS A 522 29.72 0.33 -8.33
CA LYS A 522 30.38 -0.96 -8.04
C LYS A 522 29.89 -1.55 -6.72
N ASP A 523 29.92 -2.87 -6.63
CA ASP A 523 29.51 -3.63 -5.46
C ASP A 523 30.23 -3.22 -4.17
N GLU A 524 31.56 -3.03 -4.26
CA GLU A 524 32.41 -2.72 -3.12
C GLU A 524 32.08 -1.39 -2.44
N ASP A 525 31.49 -0.43 -3.16
CA ASP A 525 31.19 0.92 -2.65
C ASP A 525 29.81 1.00 -1.98
N PHE A 526 28.92 0.02 -2.21
CA PHE A 526 27.53 0.13 -1.78
C PHE A 526 27.35 0.05 -0.27
N GLU A 527 27.97 -0.92 0.39
CA GLU A 527 27.77 -1.14 1.82
C GLU A 527 28.15 0.08 2.67
N GLU A 528 29.31 0.67 2.40
CA GLU A 528 29.77 1.87 3.11
C GLU A 528 28.88 3.07 2.80
N SER A 529 28.49 3.25 1.54
CA SER A 529 27.58 4.32 1.11
C SER A 529 26.21 4.19 1.78
N PHE A 530 25.69 2.97 1.91
CA PHE A 530 24.39 2.75 2.54
C PHE A 530 24.41 2.98 4.06
N LYS A 531 25.46 2.52 4.76
CA LYS A 531 25.66 2.81 6.18
C LYS A 531 25.76 4.31 6.43
N ARG A 532 26.57 5.02 5.63
CA ARG A 532 26.72 6.48 5.70
C ARG A 532 25.39 7.20 5.45
N ALA A 533 24.57 6.72 4.49
CA ALA A 533 23.26 7.30 4.22
C ALA A 533 22.30 7.12 5.40
N LEU A 534 22.27 5.94 6.02
CA LEU A 534 21.46 5.66 7.21
C LEU A 534 21.89 6.52 8.41
N GLU A 535 23.19 6.59 8.69
CA GLU A 535 23.75 7.41 9.77
C GLU A 535 23.46 8.91 9.57
N PHE A 536 23.61 9.40 8.33
CA PHE A 536 23.28 10.79 8.00
C PHE A 536 21.79 11.05 8.20
N ALA A 537 20.92 10.21 7.65
CA ALA A 537 19.47 10.33 7.75
C ALA A 537 18.99 10.33 9.21
N ASP A 538 19.57 9.49 10.05
CA ASP A 538 19.24 9.43 11.48
C ASP A 538 19.74 10.66 12.25
N ARG A 539 21.01 11.01 12.10
CA ARG A 539 21.64 12.11 12.84
C ARG A 539 21.13 13.48 12.43
N GLU A 540 21.11 13.76 11.12
CA GLU A 540 20.76 15.08 10.59
C GLU A 540 19.24 15.25 10.41
N ARG A 541 18.49 14.15 10.39
CA ARG A 541 17.06 14.12 10.07
C ARG A 541 16.76 14.78 8.71
N LEU A 542 17.58 14.47 7.72
CA LEU A 542 17.49 14.97 6.36
C LEU A 542 17.53 13.80 5.37
N PRO A 543 17.00 13.98 4.14
CA PRO A 543 17.03 12.91 3.15
C PRO A 543 18.46 12.58 2.71
N ALA A 544 18.73 11.29 2.52
CA ALA A 544 19.92 10.81 1.84
C ALA A 544 19.52 10.04 0.58
N LEU A 545 20.32 10.17 -0.50
CA LEU A 545 20.06 9.49 -1.75
C LEU A 545 21.33 8.82 -2.25
N ILE A 546 21.19 7.56 -2.68
CA ILE A 546 22.22 6.81 -3.38
C ILE A 546 21.71 6.54 -4.79
N GLU A 547 22.35 7.14 -5.79
CA GLU A 547 22.13 6.83 -7.19
C GLU A 547 22.92 5.56 -7.54
N LEU A 548 22.20 4.50 -7.90
CA LEU A 548 22.75 3.22 -8.31
C LEU A 548 22.81 3.19 -9.83
N ARG A 549 24.00 3.36 -10.41
CA ARG A 549 24.23 3.27 -11.85
C ARG A 549 24.66 1.85 -12.20
N TYR A 550 23.77 1.09 -12.77
CA TYR A 550 23.98 -0.32 -13.10
C TYR A 550 23.84 -0.58 -14.59
N ASP A 551 24.32 -1.76 -15.02
CA ASP A 551 24.22 -2.16 -16.42
C ASP A 551 22.75 -2.36 -16.81
N PRO A 552 22.26 -1.61 -17.83
CA PRO A 552 20.86 -1.67 -18.26
C PRO A 552 20.41 -3.03 -18.81
N ASP A 553 21.31 -3.95 -19.13
CA ASP A 553 20.96 -5.31 -19.52
C ASP A 553 20.38 -6.13 -18.35
N GLY A 554 20.74 -5.80 -17.10
CA GLY A 554 20.18 -6.42 -15.89
C GLY A 554 18.77 -5.90 -15.58
N ILE A 555 17.72 -6.59 -16.03
CA ILE A 555 16.35 -6.05 -15.97
C ILE A 555 15.51 -6.55 -14.78
N ALA A 556 15.78 -7.74 -14.28
CA ALA A 556 15.14 -8.32 -13.11
C ALA A 556 16.05 -9.42 -12.52
N PRO A 557 15.84 -9.90 -11.30
CA PRO A 557 16.65 -10.97 -10.72
C PRO A 557 16.80 -12.17 -11.65
N GLY A 558 18.04 -12.44 -12.09
CA GLY A 558 18.37 -13.53 -13.00
C GLY A 558 17.88 -13.36 -14.45
N LYS A 559 17.45 -12.15 -14.87
CA LYS A 559 16.97 -11.88 -16.24
C LYS A 559 17.74 -10.74 -16.89
N LEU A 560 18.14 -10.96 -18.16
CA LEU A 560 18.82 -10.00 -19.00
C LEU A 560 17.92 -9.58 -20.16
N LEU A 561 17.99 -8.32 -20.58
CA LEU A 561 17.27 -7.82 -21.76
C LEU A 561 17.74 -8.54 -23.04
N SER A 562 19.05 -8.76 -23.15
CA SER A 562 19.67 -9.53 -24.25
C SER A 562 19.08 -10.95 -24.33
N GLY A 563 18.94 -11.64 -23.20
CA GLY A 563 18.33 -12.97 -23.14
C GLY A 563 16.85 -12.96 -23.55
N ILE A 564 16.06 -11.99 -23.07
CA ILE A 564 14.65 -11.83 -23.48
C ILE A 564 14.55 -11.67 -25.00
N ARG A 565 15.44 -10.86 -25.60
CA ARG A 565 15.49 -10.65 -27.06
C ARG A 565 15.82 -11.94 -27.82
N GLU A 566 16.84 -12.69 -27.38
CA GLU A 566 17.25 -13.94 -28.01
C GLU A 566 16.14 -15.00 -27.97
N ASP A 567 15.47 -15.14 -26.82
CA ASP A 567 14.34 -16.05 -26.66
C ASP A 567 13.18 -15.66 -27.60
N ALA A 568 12.87 -14.37 -27.71
CA ALA A 568 11.82 -13.86 -28.60
C ALA A 568 12.15 -14.11 -30.08
N LEU A 569 13.40 -13.86 -30.50
CA LEU A 569 13.85 -14.12 -31.87
C LEU A 569 13.80 -15.63 -32.20
N THR A 570 14.15 -16.48 -31.24
CA THR A 570 14.08 -17.94 -31.42
C THR A 570 12.64 -18.43 -31.58
N ARG A 571 11.70 -17.91 -30.77
CA ARG A 571 10.27 -18.21 -30.91
C ARG A 571 9.73 -17.80 -32.29
N ASN A 572 10.02 -16.55 -32.72
CA ASN A 572 9.55 -16.01 -33.99
C ASN A 572 10.15 -16.74 -35.23
N ALA A 573 11.32 -17.35 -35.09
CA ALA A 573 11.91 -18.14 -36.17
C ALA A 573 11.32 -19.57 -36.26
N ALA A 574 10.67 -20.03 -35.18
CA ALA A 574 10.01 -21.36 -35.13
C ALA A 574 8.55 -21.34 -35.57
N GLU A 575 7.92 -20.15 -35.58
CA GLU A 575 6.58 -19.90 -36.15
C GLU A 575 6.66 -19.61 -37.66
#